data_a78246743a7737601e6cde228e1196fc
#
_entry.id   a78246743a7737601e6cde228e1196fc
#
_cell.length_a   1.000
_cell.length_b   1.000
_cell.length_c   1.000
_cell.angle_alpha   90.00
_cell.angle_beta   90.00
_cell.angle_gamma   90.00
#
_symmetry.space_group_name_H-M   'P 1'
#
loop_
_entity.id
_entity.type
_entity.pdbx_description
1 polymer ?
#
loop_
_entity_poly.entity_id
_entity_poly.type
_entity_poly.pdbx_seq_one_letter_code
_entity_poly.pdbx_strand_id
1 'polypeptide(L)'
;MGTTSTPRGVRNNNPGNIDRTSTPWQGEDRSVAAIAREQRFCVFLTPQAGFRALAKTLLTYQRKHGLRTVKEIIGRWAPPVENDTGAYVRQVATAVGVSPSEVVRLDNPVTLGRLATAIAKHENGGMYWNADVVAAGIAEALK
;
A
#
# COMPACT_ATOMS: atom_id res chain seq x y z
N MET A 1 -20.09 14.13 -21.61
CA MET A 1 -19.88 13.38 -20.36
C MET A 1 -18.53 12.68 -20.36
N GLY A 2 -17.67 13.04 -19.45
CA GLY A 2 -16.40 12.36 -19.30
C GLY A 2 -16.56 10.98 -18.64
N THR A 3 -15.77 10.01 -19.06
CA THR A 3 -15.66 8.75 -18.35
C THR A 3 -14.65 8.93 -17.22
N THR A 4 -14.94 8.36 -16.06
CA THR A 4 -14.00 8.33 -14.96
C THR A 4 -12.86 7.39 -15.32
N SER A 5 -11.64 7.88 -15.31
CA SER A 5 -10.47 7.03 -15.53
C SER A 5 -10.30 6.05 -14.37
N THR A 6 -9.93 4.83 -14.68
CA THR A 6 -9.49 3.88 -13.66
C THR A 6 -8.23 4.42 -12.99
N PRO A 7 -8.17 4.46 -11.66
CA PRO A 7 -6.98 4.93 -10.96
C PRO A 7 -5.72 4.17 -11.37
N ARG A 8 -4.59 4.86 -11.36
CA ARG A 8 -3.31 4.30 -11.81
C ARG A 8 -2.91 3.06 -11.02
N GLY A 9 -3.10 3.07 -9.70
CA GLY A 9 -2.80 1.90 -8.88
C GLY A 9 -3.68 0.70 -9.19
N VAL A 10 -4.93 0.93 -9.59
CA VAL A 10 -5.84 -0.14 -10.01
C VAL A 10 -5.37 -0.74 -11.34
N ARG A 11 -5.04 0.11 -12.32
CA ARG A 11 -4.53 -0.35 -13.63
C ARG A 11 -3.26 -1.17 -13.50
N ASN A 12 -2.42 -0.85 -12.53
CA ASN A 12 -1.12 -1.49 -12.33
C ASN A 12 -1.15 -2.66 -11.36
N ASN A 13 -2.32 -3.02 -10.81
CA ASN A 13 -2.41 -3.96 -9.69
C ASN A 13 -1.47 -3.58 -8.54
N ASN A 14 -1.29 -2.27 -8.32
CA ASN A 14 -0.34 -1.70 -7.38
C ASN A 14 -1.07 -0.74 -6.43
N PRO A 15 -1.76 -1.28 -5.42
CA PRO A 15 -2.64 -0.48 -4.56
C PRO A 15 -1.92 0.62 -3.78
N GLY A 16 -0.64 0.47 -3.52
CA GLY A 16 0.15 1.48 -2.81
C GLY A 16 0.92 2.43 -3.73
N ASN A 17 0.78 2.33 -5.04
CA ASN A 17 1.55 3.12 -6.00
C ASN A 17 3.06 3.06 -5.70
N ILE A 18 3.58 1.84 -5.50
CA ILE A 18 4.99 1.62 -5.17
C ILE A 18 5.85 1.93 -6.40
N ASP A 19 6.88 2.75 -6.19
CA ASP A 19 7.83 3.09 -7.25
C ASP A 19 8.65 1.87 -7.67
N ARG A 20 8.90 1.76 -8.98
CA ARG A 20 9.78 0.72 -9.50
C ARG A 20 11.22 1.01 -9.09
N THR A 21 11.92 -0.03 -8.65
CA THR A 21 13.33 0.02 -8.32
C THR A 21 14.10 -1.00 -9.14
N SER A 22 15.43 -1.07 -8.97
CA SER A 22 16.26 -2.06 -9.62
C SER A 22 15.99 -3.49 -9.14
N THR A 23 15.42 -3.63 -7.94
CA THR A 23 15.12 -4.94 -7.34
C THR A 23 13.66 -5.32 -7.63
N PRO A 24 13.41 -6.39 -8.37
CA PRO A 24 12.04 -6.80 -8.65
C PRO A 24 11.34 -7.38 -7.44
N TRP A 25 10.04 -7.12 -7.35
CA TRP A 25 9.16 -7.79 -6.39
C TRP A 25 8.72 -9.15 -6.92
N GLN A 26 8.39 -10.05 -6.02
CA GLN A 26 7.68 -11.27 -6.39
C GLN A 26 6.34 -10.89 -7.02
N GLY A 27 6.06 -11.42 -8.22
CA GLY A 27 4.83 -11.11 -8.94
C GLY A 27 4.82 -9.78 -9.68
N GLU A 28 5.95 -9.10 -9.76
CA GLU A 28 6.07 -7.88 -10.55
C GLU A 28 6.19 -8.22 -12.03
N ASP A 29 5.46 -7.47 -12.88
CA ASP A 29 5.54 -7.57 -14.32
C ASP A 29 6.58 -6.57 -14.84
N ARG A 30 7.73 -7.07 -15.28
CA ARG A 30 8.80 -6.29 -15.89
C ARG A 30 8.94 -6.54 -17.39
N SER A 31 7.87 -6.96 -18.04
CA SER A 31 7.85 -7.10 -19.49
C SER A 31 8.10 -5.73 -20.16
N VAL A 32 8.58 -5.78 -21.40
CA VAL A 32 8.79 -4.55 -22.20
C VAL A 32 7.51 -3.75 -22.29
N ALA A 33 6.37 -4.41 -22.49
CA ALA A 33 5.07 -3.75 -22.59
C ALA A 33 4.67 -3.06 -21.28
N ALA A 34 4.86 -3.73 -20.14
CA ALA A 34 4.53 -3.15 -18.84
C ALA A 34 5.38 -1.93 -18.51
N ILE A 35 6.69 -2.01 -18.77
CA ILE A 35 7.63 -0.90 -18.53
C ILE A 35 7.32 0.28 -19.45
N ALA A 36 6.98 0.03 -20.70
CA ALA A 36 6.62 1.09 -21.64
C ALA A 36 5.32 1.79 -21.24
N ARG A 37 4.33 1.02 -20.74
CA ARG A 37 3.03 1.54 -20.31
C ARG A 37 3.11 2.32 -19.01
N GLU A 38 3.97 1.88 -18.08
CA GLU A 38 4.12 2.49 -16.76
C GLU A 38 5.59 2.67 -16.46
N GLN A 39 6.08 3.91 -16.58
CA GLN A 39 7.52 4.21 -16.47
C GLN A 39 7.96 4.52 -15.04
N ARG A 40 7.05 4.74 -14.12
CA ARG A 40 7.38 5.12 -12.75
C ARG A 40 7.10 4.02 -11.74
N PHE A 41 5.86 3.54 -11.71
CA PHE A 41 5.40 2.62 -10.67
C PHE A 41 5.55 1.16 -11.09
N CYS A 42 5.62 0.27 -10.11
CA CYS A 42 5.56 -1.15 -10.36
C CYS A 42 4.22 -1.52 -11.01
N VAL A 43 4.26 -2.51 -11.90
CA VAL A 43 3.07 -3.21 -12.40
C VAL A 43 3.14 -4.61 -11.84
N PHE A 44 2.05 -5.06 -11.21
CA PHE A 44 1.99 -6.43 -10.68
C PHE A 44 1.11 -7.30 -11.57
N LEU A 45 1.43 -8.59 -11.61
CA LEU A 45 0.67 -9.57 -12.40
C LEU A 45 -0.73 -9.79 -11.83
N THR A 46 -0.88 -9.64 -10.52
CA THR A 46 -2.16 -9.77 -9.82
C THR A 46 -2.28 -8.70 -8.74
N PRO A 47 -3.50 -8.31 -8.34
CA PRO A 47 -3.66 -7.38 -7.23
C PRO A 47 -3.20 -7.97 -5.89
N GLN A 48 -3.28 -9.28 -5.71
CA GLN A 48 -2.76 -9.95 -4.51
C GLN A 48 -1.25 -9.71 -4.37
N ALA A 49 -0.50 -9.82 -5.47
CA ALA A 49 0.94 -9.54 -5.45
C ALA A 49 1.22 -8.08 -5.11
N GLY A 50 0.40 -7.16 -5.57
CA GLY A 50 0.50 -5.74 -5.22
C GLY A 50 0.24 -5.49 -3.73
N PHE A 51 -0.77 -6.12 -3.15
CA PHE A 51 -1.02 -6.02 -1.70
C PHE A 51 0.07 -6.69 -0.88
N ARG A 52 0.63 -7.79 -1.37
CA ARG A 52 1.80 -8.42 -0.73
C ARG A 52 2.97 -7.43 -0.65
N ALA A 53 3.28 -6.76 -1.74
CA ALA A 53 4.37 -5.79 -1.78
C ALA A 53 4.13 -4.62 -0.82
N LEU A 54 2.91 -4.09 -0.81
CA LEU A 54 2.52 -3.03 0.13
C LEU A 54 2.71 -3.50 1.58
N ALA A 55 2.17 -4.66 1.93
CA ALA A 55 2.29 -5.21 3.27
C ALA A 55 3.74 -5.47 3.67
N LYS A 56 4.55 -6.01 2.77
CA LYS A 56 5.99 -6.24 3.01
C LYS A 56 6.72 -4.93 3.29
N THR A 57 6.39 -3.87 2.58
CA THR A 57 6.97 -2.54 2.81
C THR A 57 6.65 -2.05 4.22
N LEU A 58 5.38 -2.16 4.63
CA LEU A 58 4.95 -1.75 5.97
C LEU A 58 5.61 -2.59 7.07
N LEU A 59 5.71 -3.90 6.86
CA LEU A 59 6.42 -4.79 7.80
C LEU A 59 7.89 -4.40 7.93
N THR A 60 8.53 -4.04 6.83
CA THR A 60 9.93 -3.56 6.84
C THR A 60 10.05 -2.28 7.67
N TYR A 61 9.12 -1.34 7.54
CA TYR A 61 9.11 -0.13 8.34
C TYR A 61 9.08 -0.45 9.83
N GLN A 62 8.27 -1.41 10.24
CA GLN A 62 8.20 -1.79 11.65
C GLN A 62 9.41 -2.62 12.09
N ARG A 63 9.79 -3.64 11.33
CA ARG A 63 10.84 -4.61 11.73
C ARG A 63 12.24 -4.04 11.63
N LYS A 64 12.55 -3.27 10.58
CA LYS A 64 13.89 -2.73 10.35
C LYS A 64 14.06 -1.31 10.86
N HIS A 65 13.00 -0.50 10.80
CA HIS A 65 13.10 0.92 11.14
C HIS A 65 12.42 1.27 12.47
N GLY A 66 11.83 0.27 13.14
CA GLY A 66 11.25 0.46 14.47
C GLY A 66 10.04 1.37 14.54
N LEU A 67 9.33 1.55 13.42
CA LEU A 67 8.15 2.42 13.39
C LEU A 67 6.96 1.68 13.99
N ARG A 68 6.34 2.27 15.02
CA ARG A 68 5.36 1.56 15.84
C ARG A 68 3.96 2.16 15.81
N THR A 69 3.80 3.37 15.33
CA THR A 69 2.52 4.08 15.33
C THR A 69 2.11 4.42 13.92
N VAL A 70 0.82 4.64 13.70
CA VAL A 70 0.32 5.09 12.40
C VAL A 70 1.02 6.38 11.98
N LYS A 71 1.21 7.31 12.92
CA LYS A 71 1.90 8.57 12.65
C LYS A 71 3.31 8.35 12.10
N GLU A 72 4.09 7.46 12.72
CA GLU A 72 5.44 7.16 12.29
C GLU A 72 5.46 6.43 10.94
N ILE A 73 4.59 5.44 10.79
CA ILE A 73 4.52 4.62 9.57
C ILE A 73 4.11 5.48 8.37
N ILE A 74 3.05 6.24 8.49
CA ILE A 74 2.57 7.11 7.41
C ILE A 74 3.50 8.28 7.18
N GLY A 75 4.18 8.77 8.21
CA GLY A 75 5.21 9.79 8.07
C GLY A 75 6.34 9.36 7.14
N ARG A 76 6.73 8.09 7.17
CA ARG A 76 7.71 7.53 6.24
C ARG A 76 7.10 7.20 4.88
N TRP A 77 5.89 6.65 4.86
CA TRP A 77 5.18 6.28 3.62
C TRP A 77 4.86 7.50 2.76
N ALA A 78 4.40 8.57 3.37
CA ALA A 78 3.93 9.78 2.69
C ALA A 78 4.55 11.04 3.35
N PRO A 79 5.84 11.32 3.06
CA PRO A 79 6.54 12.46 3.68
C PRO A 79 5.86 13.81 3.41
N PRO A 80 5.96 14.78 4.35
CA PRO A 80 5.28 16.07 4.23
C PRO A 80 5.63 16.90 3.01
N VAL A 81 6.80 16.67 2.43
CA VAL A 81 7.27 17.41 1.24
C VAL A 81 6.33 17.22 0.05
N GLU A 82 5.70 16.05 -0.07
CA GLU A 82 4.87 15.69 -1.21
C GLU A 82 3.40 15.47 -0.86
N ASN A 83 3.03 15.47 0.44
CA ASN A 83 1.73 15.04 0.89
C ASN A 83 1.20 15.90 2.03
N ASP A 84 -0.14 15.94 2.19
CA ASP A 84 -0.76 16.36 3.44
C ASP A 84 -0.71 15.17 4.41
N THR A 85 0.45 14.99 5.04
CA THR A 85 0.72 13.85 5.91
C THR A 85 -0.22 13.83 7.11
N GLY A 86 -0.55 14.99 7.68
CA GLY A 86 -1.46 15.07 8.83
C GLY A 86 -2.84 14.50 8.51
N ALA A 87 -3.42 14.89 7.38
CA ALA A 87 -4.72 14.37 6.95
C ALA A 87 -4.66 12.87 6.66
N TYR A 88 -3.58 12.45 6.02
CA TYR A 88 -3.35 11.03 5.70
C TYR A 88 -3.28 10.19 6.99
N VAL A 89 -2.50 10.65 7.96
CA VAL A 89 -2.38 9.98 9.28
C VAL A 89 -3.74 9.85 9.96
N ARG A 90 -4.54 10.92 9.98
CA ARG A 90 -5.86 10.89 10.61
C ARG A 90 -6.80 9.90 9.94
N GLN A 91 -6.85 9.89 8.61
CA GLN A 91 -7.69 8.97 7.86
C GLN A 91 -7.31 7.52 8.13
N VAL A 92 -6.02 7.21 8.08
CA VAL A 92 -5.52 5.85 8.30
C VAL A 92 -5.75 5.40 9.74
N ALA A 93 -5.45 6.25 10.72
CA ALA A 93 -5.64 5.92 12.13
C ALA A 93 -7.12 5.61 12.42
N THR A 94 -8.04 6.41 11.89
CA THR A 94 -9.48 6.19 12.02
C THR A 94 -9.88 4.84 11.41
N ALA A 95 -9.39 4.53 10.23
CA ALA A 95 -9.69 3.28 9.53
C ALA A 95 -9.15 2.05 10.27
N VAL A 96 -7.97 2.17 10.86
CA VAL A 96 -7.37 1.09 11.67
C VAL A 96 -8.08 0.96 13.03
N GLY A 97 -8.68 2.04 13.51
CA GLY A 97 -9.39 2.06 14.80
C GLY A 97 -8.49 2.38 15.98
N VAL A 98 -7.46 3.19 15.76
CA VAL A 98 -6.49 3.58 16.80
C VAL A 98 -6.25 5.09 16.76
N SER A 99 -5.68 5.62 17.84
CA SER A 99 -5.15 6.98 17.80
C SER A 99 -3.85 7.03 17.01
N PRO A 100 -3.46 8.16 16.41
CA PRO A 100 -2.22 8.27 15.63
C PRO A 100 -0.95 7.87 16.38
N SER A 101 -0.92 8.04 17.69
CA SER A 101 0.25 7.77 18.55
C SER A 101 0.18 6.43 19.27
N GLU A 102 -0.86 5.65 19.04
CA GLU A 102 -1.02 4.34 19.66
C GLU A 102 -0.12 3.32 18.96
N VAL A 103 0.54 2.46 19.73
CA VAL A 103 1.37 1.39 19.17
C VAL A 103 0.50 0.36 18.46
N VAL A 104 0.87 0.03 17.23
CA VAL A 104 0.21 -1.02 16.43
C VAL A 104 1.20 -2.15 16.14
N ARG A 105 0.68 -3.36 15.99
CA ARG A 105 1.49 -4.55 15.71
C ARG A 105 1.12 -5.09 14.34
N LEU A 106 2.04 -4.94 13.39
CA LEU A 106 1.80 -5.33 12.00
C LEU A 106 1.96 -6.82 11.74
N ASP A 107 2.48 -7.59 12.70
CA ASP A 107 2.43 -9.05 12.65
C ASP A 107 1.01 -9.60 12.83
N ASN A 108 0.07 -8.78 13.28
CA ASN A 108 -1.34 -9.12 13.35
C ASN A 108 -1.97 -8.91 11.97
N PRO A 109 -2.50 -9.98 11.34
CA PRO A 109 -3.03 -9.85 9.96
C PRO A 109 -4.23 -8.91 9.85
N VAL A 110 -5.04 -8.78 10.89
CA VAL A 110 -6.19 -7.86 10.87
C VAL A 110 -5.70 -6.42 10.86
N THR A 111 -4.77 -6.07 11.72
CA THR A 111 -4.19 -4.72 11.79
C THR A 111 -3.47 -4.37 10.49
N LEU A 112 -2.62 -5.27 10.00
CA LEU A 112 -1.90 -5.07 8.75
C LEU A 112 -2.87 -4.93 7.57
N GLY A 113 -3.91 -5.74 7.52
CA GLY A 113 -4.94 -5.66 6.49
C GLY A 113 -5.70 -4.35 6.50
N ARG A 114 -6.05 -3.84 7.69
CA ARG A 114 -6.74 -2.55 7.83
C ARG A 114 -5.84 -1.39 7.40
N LEU A 115 -4.57 -1.45 7.76
CA LEU A 115 -3.59 -0.43 7.38
C LEU A 115 -3.39 -0.42 5.87
N ALA A 116 -3.17 -1.58 5.26
CA ALA A 116 -2.99 -1.71 3.81
C ALA A 116 -4.24 -1.25 3.04
N THR A 117 -5.43 -1.62 3.51
CA THR A 117 -6.70 -1.19 2.92
C THR A 117 -6.85 0.33 2.97
N ALA A 118 -6.54 0.94 4.11
CA ALA A 118 -6.64 2.39 4.28
C ALA A 118 -5.69 3.14 3.33
N ILE A 119 -4.47 2.63 3.17
CA ILE A 119 -3.48 3.20 2.24
C ILE A 119 -3.99 3.05 0.80
N ALA A 120 -4.43 1.85 0.41
CA ALA A 120 -4.94 1.60 -0.94
C ALA A 120 -6.11 2.53 -1.28
N LYS A 121 -7.01 2.71 -0.34
CA LYS A 121 -8.17 3.60 -0.49
C LYS A 121 -7.75 5.06 -0.65
N HIS A 122 -6.80 5.52 0.13
CA HIS A 122 -6.28 6.88 0.05
C HIS A 122 -5.57 7.11 -1.29
N GLU A 123 -4.70 6.19 -1.69
CA GLU A 123 -3.91 6.32 -2.92
C GLU A 123 -4.76 6.30 -4.19
N ASN A 124 -5.90 5.62 -4.16
CA ASN A 124 -6.73 5.41 -5.35
C ASN A 124 -8.07 6.17 -5.32
N GLY A 125 -8.31 6.94 -4.28
CA GLY A 125 -9.55 7.71 -4.15
C GLY A 125 -10.77 6.85 -3.87
N GLY A 126 -10.60 5.63 -3.43
CA GLY A 126 -11.68 4.70 -3.12
C GLY A 126 -11.19 3.26 -3.03
N MET A 127 -12.10 2.36 -2.68
CA MET A 127 -11.78 0.93 -2.56
C MET A 127 -12.22 0.19 -3.81
N TYR A 128 -11.26 -0.39 -4.52
CA TYR A 128 -11.47 -1.07 -5.81
C TYR A 128 -11.26 -2.58 -5.73
N TRP A 129 -10.91 -3.11 -4.56
CA TRP A 129 -10.60 -4.52 -4.37
C TRP A 129 -11.46 -5.11 -3.27
N ASN A 130 -11.84 -6.38 -3.40
CA ASN A 130 -12.60 -7.04 -2.35
C ASN A 130 -11.70 -7.54 -1.22
N ALA A 131 -12.31 -7.87 -0.09
CA ALA A 131 -11.59 -8.28 1.12
C ALA A 131 -10.74 -9.53 0.90
N ASP A 132 -11.17 -10.45 0.03
CA ASP A 132 -10.44 -11.70 -0.23
C ASP A 132 -9.12 -11.43 -0.91
N VAL A 133 -9.06 -10.48 -1.84
CA VAL A 133 -7.83 -10.08 -2.52
C VAL A 133 -6.84 -9.51 -1.51
N VAL A 134 -7.30 -8.61 -0.65
CA VAL A 134 -6.47 -8.01 0.40
C VAL A 134 -5.94 -9.09 1.34
N ALA A 135 -6.83 -9.94 1.85
CA ALA A 135 -6.47 -11.00 2.79
C ALA A 135 -5.42 -11.95 2.21
N ALA A 136 -5.54 -12.29 0.92
CA ALA A 136 -4.57 -13.16 0.25
C ALA A 136 -3.18 -12.50 0.19
N GLY A 137 -3.11 -11.22 -0.16
CA GLY A 137 -1.85 -10.47 -0.17
C GLY A 137 -1.21 -10.37 1.20
N ILE A 138 -2.01 -10.09 2.23
CA ILE A 138 -1.55 -10.02 3.62
C ILE A 138 -0.99 -11.38 4.08
N ALA A 139 -1.71 -12.46 3.81
CA ALA A 139 -1.27 -13.81 4.19
C ALA A 139 0.08 -14.16 3.54
N GLU A 140 0.25 -13.85 2.27
CA GLU A 140 1.52 -14.06 1.57
C GLU A 140 2.65 -13.23 2.17
N ALA A 141 2.37 -12.00 2.56
CA ALA A 141 3.38 -11.12 3.16
C ALA A 141 3.87 -11.63 4.53
N LEU A 142 3.00 -12.31 5.27
CA LEU A 142 3.30 -12.79 6.63
C LEU A 142 3.92 -14.19 6.67
N LYS A 143 4.06 -14.86 5.53
CA LYS A 143 4.73 -16.16 5.46
C LYS A 143 6.20 -16.09 5.83
#